data_28ce7e981d310f9453e30165d606842c
#
_entry.id   28ce7e981d310f9453e30165d606842c
#
_cell.length_a   1.000
_cell.length_b   1.000
_cell.length_c   1.000
_cell.angle_alpha   90.00
_cell.angle_beta   90.00
_cell.angle_gamma   90.00
#
_symmetry.space_group_name_H-M   'P 1'
#
loop_
_entity.id
_entity.type
_entity.pdbx_description
1 polymer ?
#
loop_
_entity_poly.entity_id
_entity_poly.type
_entity_poly.pdbx_seq_one_letter_code
_entity_poly.pdbx_strand_id
1 'polypeptide(L)'
;MTVNHEYENYLMTLSRRNLIIAAGLLLFGGLGTVDAFGGYPANYYNSLNGKCGAELMDAIKKMAAGHKEISYGDATWRAFRSTDIKVVNGQEYWWDMYSNNLVSTNGHADMNIEHSVANSWWDGTKNAAYKDIVHLNPSDKTANNRKSNYPLGVVSGTPTWENGVTFVGHPTSNTGGGSNYVYEPADEYKGDFARVFMYMFCAYKDMQWGTRFTWMYDTGNPLMFKPWAQELLLSWSALDAVSDKERDRNDGIQKEQGNRNPFIDLPDLADHIWGDKKNVPYNTGTGGGDDPEDPKDPTDQDVFNWLGENDPNGVAGWDFDIVSMDPALTYIWQWKDYNDKYYLNGSAYMNNKAYAAEAYAWGPEVDMTDVEAATFSFDHAAKFQTTLRDLCKVAVMDMNVNANDAGHIKTFEIPSWPVADKWAFSNSGDIDLSEYGMTGSKIRIGFKYQSNTSGADTWEVRNAKLTLTRKQGSGIGNIPAADSDNDDSVLVEVWGNNILAPEGAMIFDLNGRQCSGKNLARGIYIVTKPTFRKAVKVMVK
;
A
#
# COMPACT_ATOMS: atom_id res chain seq x y z
N MET A 1 4.75 -49.02 -6.81
CA MET A 1 5.03 -48.44 -8.14
C MET A 1 3.78 -47.76 -8.72
N THR A 2 3.02 -46.99 -7.97
CA THR A 2 1.73 -46.41 -8.44
C THR A 2 1.52 -44.94 -8.06
N VAL A 3 2.58 -44.24 -7.58
CA VAL A 3 2.48 -42.83 -7.16
C VAL A 3 3.10 -41.87 -8.18
N ASN A 4 3.89 -42.33 -9.13
CA ASN A 4 4.58 -41.47 -10.11
C ASN A 4 3.77 -41.12 -11.38
N HIS A 5 2.63 -41.79 -11.61
CA HIS A 5 1.84 -41.53 -12.83
C HIS A 5 0.82 -40.42 -12.70
N GLU A 6 0.38 -40.08 -11.48
CA GLU A 6 -0.56 -38.97 -11.26
C GLU A 6 0.14 -37.61 -11.24
N TYR A 7 1.43 -37.57 -10.79
CA TYR A 7 2.20 -36.32 -10.75
C TYR A 7 2.64 -35.86 -12.15
N GLU A 8 2.97 -36.76 -13.04
CA GLU A 8 3.32 -36.47 -14.45
C GLU A 8 2.11 -35.95 -15.25
N ASN A 9 0.91 -36.46 -14.97
CA ASN A 9 -0.31 -35.99 -15.61
C ASN A 9 -0.74 -34.60 -15.11
N TYR A 10 -0.44 -34.25 -13.87
CA TYR A 10 -0.71 -32.92 -13.31
C TYR A 10 0.21 -31.84 -13.91
N LEU A 11 1.48 -32.13 -14.12
CA LEU A 11 2.43 -31.21 -14.76
C LEU A 11 2.16 -31.03 -16.27
N MET A 12 1.68 -32.06 -16.98
CA MET A 12 1.32 -31.95 -18.39
C MET A 12 0.02 -31.14 -18.59
N THR A 13 -0.87 -31.13 -17.63
CA THR A 13 -2.13 -30.34 -17.68
C THR A 13 -1.85 -28.86 -17.47
N LEU A 14 -0.88 -28.51 -16.61
CA LEU A 14 -0.43 -27.12 -16.41
C LEU A 14 0.31 -26.55 -17.63
N SER A 15 1.11 -27.40 -18.32
CA SER A 15 1.83 -26.99 -19.53
C SER A 15 0.88 -26.71 -20.73
N ARG A 16 -0.22 -27.43 -20.86
CA ARG A 16 -1.20 -27.20 -21.95
C ARG A 16 -2.12 -25.98 -21.73
N ARG A 17 -2.37 -25.59 -20.48
CA ARG A 17 -3.14 -24.36 -20.17
C ARG A 17 -2.37 -23.09 -20.50
N ASN A 18 -1.07 -23.08 -20.30
CA ASN A 18 -0.21 -21.91 -20.61
C ASN A 18 0.06 -21.74 -22.11
N LEU A 19 -0.16 -22.77 -22.95
CA LEU A 19 0.03 -22.68 -24.41
C LEU A 19 -1.19 -22.14 -25.14
N ILE A 20 -2.39 -22.18 -24.55
CA ILE A 20 -3.63 -21.67 -25.19
C ILE A 20 -3.79 -20.16 -24.94
N ILE A 21 -3.16 -19.60 -23.91
CA ILE A 21 -3.17 -18.14 -23.65
C ILE A 21 -2.18 -17.40 -24.56
N ALA A 22 -1.15 -18.08 -25.08
CA ALA A 22 -0.14 -17.45 -25.95
C ALA A 22 -0.53 -17.42 -27.46
N ALA A 23 -1.58 -18.12 -27.88
CA ALA A 23 -1.98 -18.22 -29.31
C ALA A 23 -3.17 -17.32 -29.70
N GLY A 24 -3.78 -16.61 -28.78
CA GLY A 24 -4.95 -15.73 -29.01
C GLY A 24 -4.66 -14.25 -29.23
N LEU A 25 -3.40 -13.81 -29.21
CA LEU A 25 -3.00 -12.39 -29.18
C LEU A 25 -2.28 -11.91 -30.46
N LEU A 26 -2.55 -12.52 -31.58
CA LEU A 26 -2.02 -12.08 -32.88
C LEU A 26 -3.14 -11.93 -33.91
N LEU A 27 -3.90 -10.84 -33.81
CA LEU A 27 -4.62 -10.18 -34.91
C LEU A 27 -5.54 -9.09 -34.35
N PHE A 28 -4.98 -7.92 -34.09
CA PHE A 28 -5.59 -6.60 -34.35
C PHE A 28 -4.54 -5.53 -34.08
N GLY A 29 -4.12 -4.86 -35.15
CA GLY A 29 -3.08 -3.84 -35.09
C GLY A 29 -3.55 -2.57 -34.40
N GLY A 30 -2.71 -2.12 -33.47
CA GLY A 30 -2.75 -0.86 -32.80
C GLY A 30 -1.57 -0.84 -31.83
N LEU A 31 -0.38 -0.36 -32.27
CA LEU A 31 0.82 -0.22 -31.47
C LEU A 31 0.59 0.80 -30.36
N GLY A 32 0.15 0.34 -29.18
CA GLY A 32 0.35 1.02 -27.93
C GLY A 32 1.33 0.21 -27.10
N THR A 33 2.50 0.76 -26.82
CA THR A 33 3.48 0.16 -25.88
C THR A 33 2.85 0.08 -24.50
N VAL A 34 2.65 -1.14 -23.99
CA VAL A 34 2.19 -1.37 -22.62
C VAL A 34 3.44 -1.50 -21.78
N ASP A 35 3.76 -0.48 -20.99
CA ASP A 35 4.82 -0.52 -19.98
C ASP A 35 4.30 -1.20 -18.71
N ALA A 36 5.04 -2.21 -18.26
CA ALA A 36 4.71 -3.05 -17.13
C ALA A 36 5.13 -2.42 -15.78
N PHE A 37 4.45 -1.35 -15.40
CA PHE A 37 4.32 -0.91 -14.02
C PHE A 37 2.90 -0.37 -13.85
N GLY A 38 2.00 -1.18 -13.24
CA GLY A 38 0.67 -0.74 -12.84
C GLY A 38 -0.40 -0.70 -13.94
N GLY A 39 -0.42 -1.60 -14.92
CA GLY A 39 -1.58 -1.86 -15.80
C GLY A 39 -2.11 -0.72 -16.68
N TYR A 40 -1.56 0.50 -16.63
CA TYR A 40 -2.00 1.65 -17.42
C TYR A 40 -0.92 2.14 -18.39
N PRO A 41 -1.32 2.81 -19.52
CA PRO A 41 -0.38 3.31 -20.52
C PRO A 41 0.62 4.33 -19.96
N ALA A 42 1.85 4.32 -20.47
CA ALA A 42 2.81 5.39 -20.20
C ALA A 42 2.18 6.76 -20.44
N ASN A 43 2.45 7.71 -19.54
CA ASN A 43 1.89 9.07 -19.59
C ASN A 43 0.38 9.20 -19.33
N TYR A 44 -0.31 8.13 -18.91
CA TYR A 44 -1.75 8.19 -18.62
C TYR A 44 -2.12 9.29 -17.63
N TYR A 45 -1.28 9.52 -16.62
CA TYR A 45 -1.51 10.50 -15.56
C TYR A 45 -0.74 11.82 -15.74
N ASN A 46 -0.06 12.07 -16.86
CA ASN A 46 0.72 13.30 -17.08
C ASN A 46 -0.10 14.60 -16.94
N SER A 47 -1.42 14.53 -17.17
CA SER A 47 -2.30 15.67 -17.00
C SER A 47 -2.46 16.13 -15.56
N LEU A 48 -2.01 15.33 -14.57
CA LEU A 48 -2.04 15.65 -13.16
C LEU A 48 -0.82 16.46 -12.71
N ASN A 49 0.30 16.39 -13.45
CA ASN A 49 1.55 17.06 -13.10
C ASN A 49 1.36 18.56 -12.93
N GLY A 50 2.05 19.13 -11.94
CA GLY A 50 2.06 20.55 -11.63
C GLY A 50 0.77 21.09 -11.00
N LYS A 51 -0.20 20.23 -10.63
CA LYS A 51 -1.50 20.62 -10.08
C LYS A 51 -1.66 20.20 -8.63
N CYS A 52 -2.46 20.96 -7.87
CA CYS A 52 -2.83 20.63 -6.50
C CYS A 52 -4.29 21.07 -6.22
N GLY A 53 -4.86 20.62 -5.12
CA GLY A 53 -6.17 21.03 -4.66
C GLY A 53 -7.26 20.93 -5.75
N ALA A 54 -8.01 22.00 -5.96
CA ALA A 54 -9.12 22.05 -6.90
C ALA A 54 -8.70 21.83 -8.36
N GLU A 55 -7.49 22.28 -8.77
CA GLU A 55 -6.97 22.09 -10.13
C GLU A 55 -6.70 20.61 -10.41
N LEU A 56 -6.22 19.88 -9.40
CA LEU A 56 -6.00 18.44 -9.48
C LEU A 56 -7.34 17.70 -9.63
N MET A 57 -8.37 18.09 -8.88
CA MET A 57 -9.72 17.55 -9.07
C MET A 57 -10.26 17.81 -10.49
N ASP A 58 -10.02 19.01 -11.05
CA ASP A 58 -10.43 19.34 -12.42
C ASP A 58 -9.71 18.49 -13.47
N ALA A 59 -8.44 18.15 -13.23
CA ALA A 59 -7.68 17.28 -14.11
C ALA A 59 -8.23 15.83 -14.03
N ILE A 60 -8.51 15.32 -12.85
CA ILE A 60 -9.13 13.98 -12.65
C ILE A 60 -10.51 13.94 -13.33
N LYS A 61 -11.35 14.98 -13.17
CA LYS A 61 -12.63 15.07 -13.87
C LYS A 61 -12.46 14.95 -15.38
N LYS A 62 -11.48 15.64 -15.96
CA LYS A 62 -11.20 15.58 -17.41
C LYS A 62 -10.76 14.19 -17.85
N MET A 63 -9.97 13.49 -17.03
CA MET A 63 -9.54 12.11 -17.30
C MET A 63 -10.69 11.12 -17.23
N ALA A 64 -11.61 11.29 -16.29
CA ALA A 64 -12.80 10.45 -16.15
C ALA A 64 -13.86 10.74 -17.22
N ALA A 65 -13.85 11.94 -17.81
CA ALA A 65 -14.82 12.33 -18.82
C ALA A 65 -14.67 11.51 -20.11
N GLY A 66 -15.82 11.10 -20.68
CA GLY A 66 -15.83 10.38 -21.96
C GLY A 66 -15.53 8.89 -21.84
N HIS A 67 -15.51 8.32 -20.65
CA HIS A 67 -15.48 6.87 -20.49
C HIS A 67 -16.74 6.24 -21.13
N LYS A 68 -16.61 4.98 -21.55
CA LYS A 68 -17.73 4.22 -22.14
C LYS A 68 -18.75 3.91 -21.05
N GLU A 69 -19.96 4.45 -21.18
CA GLU A 69 -21.07 4.12 -20.27
C GLU A 69 -21.50 2.66 -20.43
N ILE A 70 -21.54 1.91 -19.33
CA ILE A 70 -22.05 0.53 -19.29
C ILE A 70 -23.50 0.58 -18.85
N SER A 71 -24.40 0.02 -19.67
CA SER A 71 -25.83 0.00 -19.35
C SER A 71 -26.07 -0.71 -18.02
N TYR A 72 -26.76 -0.03 -17.10
CA TYR A 72 -27.09 -0.57 -15.79
C TYR A 72 -27.98 -1.82 -15.90
N GLY A 73 -27.67 -2.85 -15.15
CA GLY A 73 -28.36 -4.15 -15.16
C GLY A 73 -27.47 -5.26 -15.74
N ASP A 74 -27.95 -6.03 -16.72
CA ASP A 74 -27.23 -7.19 -17.26
C ASP A 74 -25.84 -6.86 -17.81
N ALA A 75 -25.66 -5.66 -18.38
CA ALA A 75 -24.33 -5.26 -18.88
C ALA A 75 -23.37 -4.98 -17.71
N THR A 76 -23.84 -4.43 -16.60
CA THR A 76 -23.05 -4.25 -15.38
C THR A 76 -22.64 -5.59 -14.80
N TRP A 77 -23.55 -6.57 -14.71
CA TRP A 77 -23.23 -7.93 -14.24
C TRP A 77 -22.20 -8.63 -15.15
N ARG A 78 -22.22 -8.37 -16.44
CA ARG A 78 -21.18 -8.88 -17.36
C ARG A 78 -19.82 -8.21 -17.09
N ALA A 79 -19.81 -6.91 -16.85
CA ALA A 79 -18.58 -6.17 -16.52
C ALA A 79 -17.97 -6.65 -15.19
N PHE A 80 -18.79 -6.96 -14.18
CA PHE A 80 -18.32 -7.50 -12.90
C PHE A 80 -17.56 -8.82 -13.02
N ARG A 81 -17.71 -9.55 -14.13
CA ARG A 81 -16.86 -10.73 -14.40
C ARG A 81 -15.38 -10.38 -14.64
N SER A 82 -15.11 -9.15 -15.03
CA SER A 82 -13.74 -8.63 -15.23
C SER A 82 -13.21 -7.90 -13.99
N THR A 83 -14.09 -7.53 -13.06
CA THR A 83 -13.75 -6.61 -11.96
C THR A 83 -13.98 -7.17 -10.57
N ASP A 84 -15.00 -8.02 -10.38
CA ASP A 84 -15.49 -8.39 -9.05
C ASP A 84 -15.72 -9.91 -8.90
N ILE A 85 -14.70 -10.71 -9.24
CA ILE A 85 -14.67 -12.16 -9.04
C ILE A 85 -13.73 -12.54 -7.91
N LYS A 86 -14.21 -13.38 -7.02
CA LYS A 86 -13.43 -14.05 -5.97
C LYS A 86 -13.39 -15.55 -6.22
N VAL A 87 -12.20 -16.14 -6.21
CA VAL A 87 -12.03 -17.58 -6.35
C VAL A 87 -11.81 -18.21 -4.97
N VAL A 88 -12.69 -19.14 -4.58
CA VAL A 88 -12.57 -19.89 -3.34
C VAL A 88 -12.64 -21.38 -3.67
N ASN A 89 -11.62 -22.14 -3.32
CA ASN A 89 -11.52 -23.59 -3.59
C ASN A 89 -11.76 -23.95 -5.09
N GLY A 90 -11.26 -23.09 -6.00
CA GLY A 90 -11.39 -23.31 -7.45
C GLY A 90 -12.77 -22.97 -8.03
N GLN A 91 -13.67 -22.40 -7.27
CA GLN A 91 -14.98 -21.93 -7.72
C GLN A 91 -15.05 -20.41 -7.71
N GLU A 92 -15.74 -19.84 -8.70
CA GLU A 92 -15.93 -18.40 -8.84
C GLU A 92 -17.18 -17.92 -8.11
N TYR A 93 -17.01 -16.85 -7.34
CA TYR A 93 -18.05 -16.14 -6.62
C TYR A 93 -17.97 -14.66 -6.92
N TRP A 94 -19.09 -13.95 -6.81
CA TRP A 94 -19.08 -12.49 -6.83
C TRP A 94 -18.30 -11.96 -5.62
N TRP A 95 -17.43 -10.99 -5.86
CA TRP A 95 -16.71 -10.33 -4.76
C TRP A 95 -17.61 -9.27 -4.15
N ASP A 96 -18.23 -9.60 -3.04
CA ASP A 96 -19.11 -8.73 -2.27
C ASP A 96 -18.32 -8.08 -1.12
N MET A 97 -18.20 -6.73 -1.14
CA MET A 97 -17.56 -5.96 -0.07
C MET A 97 -18.54 -5.56 1.04
N TYR A 98 -19.77 -6.05 0.99
CA TYR A 98 -20.81 -5.74 1.98
C TYR A 98 -21.20 -6.95 2.82
N SER A 99 -20.77 -8.14 2.46
CA SER A 99 -21.03 -9.36 3.23
C SER A 99 -19.98 -10.45 2.97
N ASN A 100 -19.93 -11.44 3.87
CA ASN A 100 -19.12 -12.66 3.70
C ASN A 100 -19.86 -13.77 2.92
N ASN A 101 -21.02 -13.48 2.33
CA ASN A 101 -21.79 -14.44 1.58
C ASN A 101 -21.09 -14.81 0.27
N LEU A 102 -20.97 -16.13 0.02
CA LEU A 102 -20.41 -16.65 -1.23
C LEU A 102 -21.55 -16.95 -2.22
N VAL A 103 -21.81 -16.03 -3.14
CA VAL A 103 -22.81 -16.20 -4.20
C VAL A 103 -22.10 -16.53 -5.51
N SER A 104 -22.40 -17.73 -6.06
CA SER A 104 -21.80 -18.22 -7.31
C SER A 104 -22.08 -17.27 -8.49
N THR A 105 -21.08 -17.09 -9.34
CA THR A 105 -21.21 -16.29 -10.58
C THR A 105 -22.13 -16.90 -11.64
N ASN A 106 -22.68 -18.11 -11.40
CA ASN A 106 -23.70 -18.72 -12.27
C ASN A 106 -25.07 -18.00 -12.19
N GLY A 107 -25.23 -17.07 -11.29
CA GLY A 107 -26.39 -16.21 -11.13
C GLY A 107 -26.09 -15.07 -10.17
N HIS A 108 -27.08 -14.27 -9.84
CA HIS A 108 -26.96 -13.19 -8.86
C HIS A 108 -28.26 -13.05 -8.06
N ALA A 109 -28.91 -14.18 -7.78
CA ALA A 109 -30.07 -14.20 -6.89
C ALA A 109 -29.69 -13.64 -5.51
N ASP A 110 -30.56 -12.83 -4.92
CA ASP A 110 -30.36 -12.15 -3.63
C ASP A 110 -29.19 -11.15 -3.57
N MET A 111 -28.68 -10.77 -4.75
CA MET A 111 -27.70 -9.68 -4.89
C MET A 111 -28.29 -8.48 -5.61
N ASN A 112 -27.71 -7.33 -5.36
CA ASN A 112 -27.99 -6.06 -6.03
C ASN A 112 -26.70 -5.54 -6.69
N ILE A 113 -26.89 -4.66 -7.69
CA ILE A 113 -25.83 -3.73 -8.12
C ILE A 113 -25.92 -2.54 -7.18
N GLU A 114 -24.94 -2.40 -6.29
CA GLU A 114 -24.92 -1.34 -5.29
C GLU A 114 -24.12 -0.14 -5.78
N HIS A 115 -24.68 1.05 -5.55
CA HIS A 115 -24.00 2.33 -5.71
C HIS A 115 -23.28 2.67 -4.39
N SER A 116 -21.95 2.54 -4.31
CA SER A 116 -21.20 2.86 -3.10
C SER A 116 -21.47 4.30 -2.64
N VAL A 117 -21.44 5.27 -3.56
CA VAL A 117 -22.04 6.59 -3.37
C VAL A 117 -23.50 6.52 -3.81
N ALA A 118 -24.42 6.57 -2.87
CA ALA A 118 -25.84 6.32 -3.13
C ALA A 118 -26.42 7.27 -4.18
N ASN A 119 -27.10 6.74 -5.19
CA ASN A 119 -27.66 7.52 -6.29
C ASN A 119 -28.68 8.57 -5.85
N SER A 120 -29.32 8.39 -4.70
CA SER A 120 -30.22 9.38 -4.10
C SER A 120 -29.51 10.68 -3.70
N TRP A 121 -28.19 10.71 -3.64
CA TRP A 121 -27.42 11.92 -3.36
C TRP A 121 -27.41 12.91 -4.55
N TRP A 122 -27.82 12.43 -5.74
CA TRP A 122 -28.10 13.26 -6.92
C TRP A 122 -29.50 12.98 -7.49
N ASP A 123 -30.47 12.80 -6.58
CA ASP A 123 -31.89 12.63 -6.87
C ASP A 123 -32.21 11.45 -7.81
N GLY A 124 -31.35 10.44 -7.88
CA GLY A 124 -31.55 9.23 -8.67
C GLY A 124 -31.46 9.41 -10.19
N THR A 125 -30.93 10.54 -10.66
CA THR A 125 -30.78 10.82 -12.08
C THR A 125 -29.86 9.79 -12.73
N LYS A 126 -30.31 9.15 -13.82
CA LYS A 126 -29.59 8.09 -14.55
C LYS A 126 -28.57 8.68 -15.56
N ASN A 127 -27.64 9.49 -15.02
CA ASN A 127 -26.54 10.11 -15.76
C ASN A 127 -25.32 9.17 -15.89
N ALA A 128 -24.15 9.68 -16.30
CA ALA A 128 -22.90 8.91 -16.38
C ALA A 128 -22.49 8.36 -15.01
N ALA A 129 -22.63 9.16 -13.93
CA ALA A 129 -22.33 8.71 -12.56
C ALA A 129 -23.13 7.46 -12.16
N TYR A 130 -24.41 7.41 -12.53
CA TYR A 130 -25.29 6.25 -12.25
C TYR A 130 -24.79 4.94 -12.87
N LYS A 131 -23.97 5.00 -13.93
CA LYS A 131 -23.52 3.85 -14.72
C LYS A 131 -22.03 3.57 -14.57
N ASP A 132 -21.30 4.36 -13.81
CA ASP A 132 -19.86 4.23 -13.65
C ASP A 132 -19.50 3.05 -12.74
N ILE A 133 -18.88 2.01 -13.32
CA ILE A 133 -18.55 0.79 -12.58
C ILE A 133 -17.43 0.98 -11.54
N VAL A 134 -16.76 2.13 -11.49
CA VAL A 134 -15.81 2.44 -10.41
C VAL A 134 -16.50 2.36 -9.05
N HIS A 135 -17.74 2.82 -8.94
CA HIS A 135 -18.48 2.81 -7.68
C HIS A 135 -19.68 1.84 -7.66
N LEU A 136 -19.87 1.04 -8.71
CA LEU A 136 -20.86 -0.03 -8.73
C LEU A 136 -20.21 -1.34 -8.28
N ASN A 137 -20.88 -2.06 -7.38
CA ASN A 137 -20.35 -3.32 -6.84
C ASN A 137 -21.45 -4.37 -6.72
N PRO A 138 -21.13 -5.67 -6.86
CA PRO A 138 -22.01 -6.74 -6.39
C PRO A 138 -22.21 -6.58 -4.88
N SER A 139 -23.42 -6.67 -4.41
CA SER A 139 -23.73 -6.56 -2.98
C SER A 139 -24.84 -7.49 -2.56
N ASP A 140 -24.71 -8.12 -1.39
CA ASP A 140 -25.81 -8.77 -0.70
C ASP A 140 -26.98 -7.82 -0.57
N LYS A 141 -28.17 -8.31 -0.93
CA LYS A 141 -29.38 -7.49 -0.94
C LYS A 141 -29.78 -6.98 0.44
N THR A 142 -29.54 -7.76 1.48
CA THR A 142 -29.84 -7.36 2.86
C THR A 142 -28.88 -6.30 3.34
N ALA A 143 -27.58 -6.49 3.13
CA ALA A 143 -26.56 -5.53 3.49
C ALA A 143 -26.77 -4.18 2.76
N ASN A 144 -27.03 -4.21 1.44
CA ASN A 144 -27.37 -3.04 0.67
C ASN A 144 -28.60 -2.30 1.27
N ASN A 145 -29.69 -3.01 1.53
CA ASN A 145 -30.89 -2.41 2.12
C ASN A 145 -30.61 -1.78 3.51
N ARG A 146 -29.73 -2.38 4.31
CA ARG A 146 -29.35 -1.88 5.63
C ARG A 146 -28.42 -0.68 5.55
N LYS A 147 -27.42 -0.71 4.62
CA LYS A 147 -26.58 0.45 4.31
C LYS A 147 -27.44 1.64 3.87
N SER A 148 -28.49 1.40 3.09
CA SER A 148 -29.35 2.48 2.58
C SER A 148 -28.52 3.56 1.88
N ASN A 149 -28.84 4.83 2.08
CA ASN A 149 -28.10 5.98 1.56
C ASN A 149 -27.29 6.71 2.64
N TYR A 150 -26.98 6.04 3.74
CA TYR A 150 -26.23 6.64 4.83
C TYR A 150 -24.81 7.02 4.39
N PRO A 151 -24.24 8.12 4.94
CA PRO A 151 -22.86 8.48 4.69
C PRO A 151 -21.91 7.48 5.32
N LEU A 152 -20.68 7.44 4.82
CA LEU A 152 -19.57 6.80 5.52
C LEU A 152 -19.34 7.46 6.88
N GLY A 153 -18.96 6.68 7.88
CA GLY A 153 -18.65 7.22 9.21
C GLY A 153 -18.36 6.11 10.21
N VAL A 154 -17.83 6.48 11.34
CA VAL A 154 -17.52 5.56 12.43
C VAL A 154 -18.76 5.35 13.31
N VAL A 155 -19.14 4.10 13.52
CA VAL A 155 -20.29 3.71 14.36
C VAL A 155 -19.92 3.84 15.84
N SER A 156 -20.77 4.55 16.59
CA SER A 156 -20.61 4.71 18.04
C SER A 156 -21.26 3.59 18.81
N GLY A 157 -20.48 2.90 19.63
CA GLY A 157 -20.98 1.80 20.46
C GLY A 157 -21.49 0.60 19.65
N THR A 158 -22.54 -0.06 20.12
CA THR A 158 -23.11 -1.23 19.44
C THR A 158 -23.85 -0.83 18.16
N PRO A 159 -23.52 -1.43 17.01
CA PRO A 159 -24.27 -1.19 15.77
C PRO A 159 -25.75 -1.52 15.92
N THR A 160 -26.61 -0.78 15.24
CA THR A 160 -28.05 -1.11 15.14
C THR A 160 -28.29 -2.31 14.23
N TRP A 161 -27.37 -2.54 13.30
CA TRP A 161 -27.32 -3.74 12.46
C TRP A 161 -25.89 -3.98 11.98
N GLU A 162 -25.50 -5.25 11.91
CA GLU A 162 -24.21 -5.68 11.38
C GLU A 162 -24.28 -7.12 10.83
N ASN A 163 -23.31 -7.49 10.02
CA ASN A 163 -23.08 -8.86 9.51
C ASN A 163 -21.59 -9.25 9.52
N GLY A 164 -20.75 -8.54 10.27
CA GLY A 164 -19.30 -8.74 10.35
C GLY A 164 -18.50 -8.03 9.24
N VAL A 165 -19.16 -7.46 8.23
CA VAL A 165 -18.52 -6.71 7.13
C VAL A 165 -19.15 -5.33 6.98
N THR A 166 -20.45 -5.23 7.13
CA THR A 166 -21.22 -3.98 7.09
C THR A 166 -21.73 -3.68 8.49
N PHE A 167 -21.42 -2.50 8.99
CA PHE A 167 -21.91 -1.98 10.26
C PHE A 167 -22.75 -0.74 10.01
N VAL A 168 -23.96 -0.68 10.56
CA VAL A 168 -24.86 0.46 10.50
C VAL A 168 -25.24 0.86 11.91
N GLY A 169 -25.02 2.11 12.27
CA GLY A 169 -25.29 2.59 13.62
C GLY A 169 -25.29 4.11 13.71
N HIS A 170 -25.44 4.61 14.94
CA HIS A 170 -25.31 6.04 15.18
C HIS A 170 -23.85 6.48 15.00
N PRO A 171 -23.60 7.66 14.42
CA PRO A 171 -22.23 8.14 14.24
C PRO A 171 -21.57 8.52 15.57
N THR A 172 -20.24 8.48 15.61
CA THR A 172 -19.47 9.19 16.62
C THR A 172 -19.70 10.70 16.49
N SER A 173 -19.34 11.49 17.52
CA SER A 173 -19.50 12.94 17.52
C SER A 173 -18.80 13.65 16.35
N ASN A 174 -17.76 13.02 15.80
CA ASN A 174 -16.89 13.61 14.77
C ASN A 174 -17.21 13.14 13.35
N THR A 175 -18.18 12.26 13.15
CA THR A 175 -18.56 11.73 11.84
C THR A 175 -20.06 11.88 11.58
N GLY A 176 -20.51 11.48 10.38
CA GLY A 176 -21.94 11.46 10.02
C GLY A 176 -22.52 12.77 9.53
N GLY A 177 -21.91 13.93 9.80
CA GLY A 177 -22.33 15.22 9.23
C GLY A 177 -23.78 15.61 9.46
N GLY A 178 -24.41 15.16 10.56
CA GLY A 178 -25.82 15.39 10.89
C GLY A 178 -26.76 14.26 10.45
N SER A 179 -26.25 13.17 9.89
CA SER A 179 -27.04 11.95 9.66
C SER A 179 -27.31 11.22 10.98
N ASN A 180 -28.51 10.64 11.11
CA ASN A 180 -28.83 9.81 12.28
C ASN A 180 -28.11 8.47 12.29
N TYR A 181 -27.69 8.00 11.13
CA TYR A 181 -26.98 6.73 10.95
C TYR A 181 -25.83 6.92 9.99
N VAL A 182 -24.79 6.09 10.16
CA VAL A 182 -23.66 5.96 9.24
C VAL A 182 -23.49 4.52 8.82
N TYR A 183 -22.81 4.34 7.71
CA TYR A 183 -22.30 3.08 7.23
C TYR A 183 -20.78 3.02 7.50
N GLU A 184 -20.36 2.02 8.22
CA GLU A 184 -18.96 1.69 8.43
C GLU A 184 -18.68 0.32 7.81
N PRO A 185 -17.77 0.21 6.84
CA PRO A 185 -17.31 -1.07 6.32
C PRO A 185 -16.32 -1.73 7.28
N ALA A 186 -16.10 -3.04 7.11
CA ALA A 186 -14.98 -3.73 7.75
C ALA A 186 -13.65 -3.05 7.40
N ASP A 187 -12.66 -3.17 8.29
CA ASP A 187 -11.39 -2.46 8.16
C ASP A 187 -10.67 -2.74 6.83
N GLU A 188 -10.76 -3.97 6.32
CA GLU A 188 -10.21 -4.42 5.03
C GLU A 188 -10.82 -3.77 3.79
N TYR A 189 -11.88 -2.97 3.93
CA TYR A 189 -12.57 -2.27 2.85
C TYR A 189 -12.69 -0.75 3.08
N LYS A 190 -12.16 -0.25 4.19
CA LYS A 190 -12.23 1.19 4.50
C LYS A 190 -11.54 2.04 3.44
N GLY A 191 -10.36 1.60 3.00
CA GLY A 191 -9.60 2.24 1.93
C GLY A 191 -10.28 2.14 0.58
N ASP A 192 -10.81 0.94 0.22
CA ASP A 192 -11.60 0.74 -1.01
C ASP A 192 -12.72 1.79 -1.14
N PHE A 193 -13.55 1.92 -0.08
CA PHE A 193 -14.64 2.89 -0.08
C PHE A 193 -14.15 4.33 -0.08
N ALA A 194 -13.08 4.65 0.66
CA ALA A 194 -12.52 5.99 0.67
C ALA A 194 -12.05 6.41 -0.73
N ARG A 195 -11.26 5.58 -1.42
CA ARG A 195 -10.75 5.84 -2.77
C ARG A 195 -11.86 5.91 -3.82
N VAL A 196 -12.93 5.14 -3.66
CA VAL A 196 -14.12 5.23 -4.52
C VAL A 196 -14.84 6.55 -4.32
N PHE A 197 -15.05 7.00 -3.08
CA PHE A 197 -15.67 8.30 -2.79
C PHE A 197 -14.82 9.45 -3.32
N MET A 198 -13.51 9.43 -3.11
CA MET A 198 -12.57 10.43 -3.65
C MET A 198 -12.67 10.53 -5.17
N TYR A 199 -12.69 9.40 -5.88
CA TYR A 199 -12.89 9.38 -7.33
C TYR A 199 -14.23 10.01 -7.74
N MET A 200 -15.34 9.59 -7.15
CA MET A 200 -16.66 10.05 -7.53
C MET A 200 -16.82 11.56 -7.35
N PHE A 201 -16.27 12.12 -6.27
CA PHE A 201 -16.34 13.55 -6.01
C PHE A 201 -15.36 14.38 -6.86
N CYS A 202 -14.32 13.79 -7.40
CA CYS A 202 -13.50 14.42 -8.44
C CYS A 202 -14.14 14.29 -9.82
N ALA A 203 -14.46 13.05 -10.25
CA ALA A 203 -14.96 12.78 -11.60
C ALA A 203 -16.29 13.51 -11.91
N TYR A 204 -17.14 13.65 -10.91
CA TYR A 204 -18.49 14.21 -11.03
C TYR A 204 -18.70 15.49 -10.21
N LYS A 205 -17.62 16.25 -9.91
CA LYS A 205 -17.72 17.46 -9.06
C LYS A 205 -18.72 18.48 -9.58
N ASP A 206 -18.90 18.61 -10.89
CA ASP A 206 -19.79 19.60 -11.53
C ASP A 206 -21.15 19.03 -11.90
N MET A 207 -21.48 17.79 -11.53
CA MET A 207 -22.83 17.30 -11.75
C MET A 207 -23.82 17.99 -10.79
N GLN A 208 -25.08 17.92 -11.09
CA GLN A 208 -26.12 18.42 -10.18
C GLN A 208 -26.27 17.46 -9.00
N TRP A 209 -25.55 17.75 -7.93
CA TRP A 209 -25.74 17.07 -6.65
C TRP A 209 -27.04 17.50 -5.98
N GLY A 210 -27.70 16.57 -5.31
CA GLY A 210 -28.92 16.86 -4.55
C GLY A 210 -28.61 17.72 -3.32
N THR A 211 -29.66 18.36 -2.79
CA THR A 211 -29.55 19.22 -1.60
C THR A 211 -30.00 18.54 -0.31
N ARG A 212 -30.51 17.29 -0.41
CA ARG A 212 -31.12 16.59 0.72
C ARG A 212 -30.12 15.82 1.58
N PHE A 213 -29.09 15.25 0.98
CA PHE A 213 -28.15 14.32 1.64
C PHE A 213 -26.70 14.86 1.64
N THR A 214 -26.55 16.13 1.99
CA THR A 214 -25.28 16.86 1.98
C THR A 214 -24.42 16.59 3.22
N TRP A 215 -24.47 15.35 3.74
CA TRP A 215 -23.75 15.01 4.98
C TRP A 215 -22.24 15.16 4.83
N MET A 216 -21.66 14.59 3.77
CA MET A 216 -20.23 14.55 3.54
C MET A 216 -19.69 15.68 2.66
N TYR A 217 -20.56 16.36 1.89
CA TYR A 217 -20.13 17.30 0.88
C TYR A 217 -20.83 18.68 0.99
N ASP A 218 -20.21 19.65 0.33
CA ASP A 218 -20.70 21.01 0.15
C ASP A 218 -20.32 21.46 -1.28
N THR A 219 -21.31 21.65 -2.14
CA THR A 219 -21.12 22.08 -3.53
C THR A 219 -20.59 23.51 -3.66
N GLY A 220 -20.65 24.32 -2.60
CA GLY A 220 -20.00 25.63 -2.51
C GLY A 220 -18.51 25.57 -2.21
N ASN A 221 -18.00 24.40 -1.79
CA ASN A 221 -16.59 24.18 -1.53
C ASN A 221 -15.90 23.65 -2.80
N PRO A 222 -14.84 24.29 -3.32
CA PRO A 222 -14.08 23.81 -4.47
C PRO A 222 -13.50 22.38 -4.31
N LEU A 223 -13.24 21.96 -3.06
CA LEU A 223 -12.76 20.63 -2.72
C LEU A 223 -13.88 19.64 -2.39
N MET A 224 -15.12 20.03 -2.54
CA MET A 224 -16.34 19.24 -2.38
C MET A 224 -16.57 18.70 -0.97
N PHE A 225 -15.64 17.97 -0.36
CA PHE A 225 -15.84 17.36 0.94
C PHE A 225 -15.84 18.37 2.09
N LYS A 226 -16.69 18.13 3.08
CA LYS A 226 -16.63 18.80 4.38
C LYS A 226 -15.37 18.37 5.14
N PRO A 227 -14.81 19.21 6.06
CA PRO A 227 -13.55 18.90 6.76
C PRO A 227 -13.52 17.50 7.41
N TRP A 228 -14.58 17.13 8.15
CA TRP A 228 -14.66 15.83 8.80
C TRP A 228 -14.64 14.66 7.81
N ALA A 229 -15.22 14.83 6.62
CA ALA A 229 -15.25 13.80 5.59
C ALA A 229 -13.88 13.68 4.88
N GLN A 230 -13.16 14.80 4.70
CA GLN A 230 -11.78 14.78 4.22
C GLN A 230 -10.90 13.99 5.18
N GLU A 231 -10.95 14.28 6.47
CA GLU A 231 -10.18 13.61 7.52
C GLU A 231 -10.51 12.10 7.58
N LEU A 232 -11.79 11.73 7.56
CA LEU A 232 -12.24 10.35 7.55
C LEU A 232 -11.68 9.57 6.35
N LEU A 233 -11.86 10.10 5.13
CA LEU A 233 -11.47 9.42 3.91
C LEU A 233 -9.95 9.29 3.79
N LEU A 234 -9.18 10.32 4.16
CA LEU A 234 -7.72 10.25 4.20
C LEU A 234 -7.24 9.21 5.23
N SER A 235 -7.82 9.22 6.43
CA SER A 235 -7.45 8.26 7.47
C SER A 235 -7.78 6.82 7.06
N TRP A 236 -8.93 6.58 6.43
CA TRP A 236 -9.30 5.24 5.96
C TRP A 236 -8.45 4.78 4.79
N SER A 237 -8.10 5.67 3.86
CA SER A 237 -7.19 5.36 2.75
C SER A 237 -5.77 5.01 3.23
N ALA A 238 -5.32 5.63 4.34
CA ALA A 238 -4.03 5.32 4.96
C ALA A 238 -4.07 4.04 5.81
N LEU A 239 -5.20 3.77 6.48
CA LEU A 239 -5.41 2.58 7.30
C LEU A 239 -5.42 1.30 6.46
N ASP A 240 -6.11 1.35 5.32
CA ASP A 240 -6.32 0.24 4.41
C ASP A 240 -5.65 0.57 3.07
N ALA A 241 -4.39 0.14 2.94
CA ALA A 241 -3.58 0.37 1.76
C ALA A 241 -4.16 -0.33 0.51
N VAL A 242 -3.83 0.19 -0.68
CA VAL A 242 -4.31 -0.39 -1.94
C VAL A 242 -3.95 -1.86 -2.05
N SER A 243 -4.97 -2.71 -2.13
CA SER A 243 -4.86 -4.16 -2.27
C SER A 243 -4.65 -4.60 -3.73
N ASP A 244 -4.19 -5.84 -3.93
CA ASP A 244 -4.11 -6.42 -5.27
C ASP A 244 -5.50 -6.53 -5.92
N LYS A 245 -6.54 -6.80 -5.12
CA LYS A 245 -7.94 -6.80 -5.59
C LYS A 245 -8.35 -5.45 -6.19
N GLU A 246 -7.98 -4.33 -5.56
CA GLU A 246 -8.27 -3.00 -6.10
C GLU A 246 -7.51 -2.73 -7.39
N ARG A 247 -6.23 -3.14 -7.47
CA ARG A 247 -5.41 -3.02 -8.70
C ARG A 247 -6.01 -3.81 -9.85
N ASP A 248 -6.32 -5.09 -9.62
CA ASP A 248 -6.94 -5.96 -10.62
C ASP A 248 -8.31 -5.42 -11.05
N ARG A 249 -9.10 -4.91 -10.09
CA ARG A 249 -10.38 -4.28 -10.36
C ARG A 249 -10.22 -3.03 -11.22
N ASN A 250 -9.24 -2.19 -10.94
CA ASN A 250 -8.96 -0.96 -11.69
C ASN A 250 -8.54 -1.28 -13.15
N ASP A 251 -7.74 -2.34 -13.36
CA ASP A 251 -7.39 -2.85 -14.68
C ASP A 251 -8.62 -3.38 -15.43
N GLY A 252 -9.48 -4.11 -14.74
CA GLY A 252 -10.76 -4.57 -15.27
C GLY A 252 -11.68 -3.41 -15.68
N ILE A 253 -11.77 -2.36 -14.86
CA ILE A 253 -12.53 -1.14 -15.14
C ILE A 253 -12.00 -0.47 -16.41
N GLN A 254 -10.68 -0.31 -16.54
CA GLN A 254 -10.09 0.27 -17.74
C GLN A 254 -10.43 -0.55 -19.01
N LYS A 255 -10.43 -1.85 -18.90
CA LYS A 255 -10.78 -2.75 -20.02
C LYS A 255 -12.25 -2.61 -20.43
N GLU A 256 -13.18 -2.47 -19.48
CA GLU A 256 -14.61 -2.43 -19.71
C GLU A 256 -15.11 -1.02 -20.12
N GLN A 257 -14.66 0.02 -19.44
CA GLN A 257 -15.17 1.39 -19.66
C GLN A 257 -14.10 2.44 -20.05
N GLY A 258 -12.80 2.11 -19.99
CA GLY A 258 -11.72 2.93 -20.56
C GLY A 258 -11.13 3.97 -19.64
N ASN A 259 -11.58 4.12 -18.40
CA ASN A 259 -11.01 4.97 -17.38
C ASN A 259 -10.53 4.17 -16.17
N ARG A 260 -9.86 4.83 -15.24
CA ARG A 260 -9.31 4.26 -14.01
C ARG A 260 -9.61 5.15 -12.82
N ASN A 261 -9.63 4.58 -11.64
CA ASN A 261 -9.59 5.35 -10.40
C ASN A 261 -8.12 5.72 -10.08
N PRO A 262 -7.72 6.99 -10.19
CA PRO A 262 -6.34 7.40 -9.96
C PRO A 262 -5.88 7.24 -8.51
N PHE A 263 -6.80 7.22 -7.54
CA PHE A 263 -6.45 7.04 -6.13
C PHE A 263 -6.03 5.60 -5.79
N ILE A 264 -6.24 4.64 -6.70
CA ILE A 264 -5.71 3.28 -6.61
C ILE A 264 -4.29 3.23 -7.20
N ASP A 265 -4.07 3.85 -8.36
CA ASP A 265 -2.76 3.82 -9.04
C ASP A 265 -1.74 4.77 -8.40
N LEU A 266 -2.22 5.84 -7.76
CA LEU A 266 -1.45 6.94 -7.18
C LEU A 266 -1.99 7.22 -5.76
N PRO A 267 -1.66 6.38 -4.77
CA PRO A 267 -2.29 6.45 -3.43
C PRO A 267 -2.05 7.76 -2.69
N ASP A 268 -0.94 8.45 -2.92
CA ASP A 268 -0.60 9.75 -2.32
C ASP A 268 -1.32 10.95 -2.95
N LEU A 269 -2.01 10.74 -4.08
CA LEU A 269 -2.73 11.79 -4.80
C LEU A 269 -3.76 12.53 -3.93
N ALA A 270 -4.39 11.81 -3.00
CA ALA A 270 -5.38 12.36 -2.10
C ALA A 270 -4.82 13.45 -1.18
N ASP A 271 -3.57 13.33 -0.75
CA ASP A 271 -2.90 14.31 0.10
C ASP A 271 -2.71 15.65 -0.61
N HIS A 272 -2.48 15.63 -1.92
CA HIS A 272 -2.33 16.83 -2.75
C HIS A 272 -3.67 17.51 -3.08
N ILE A 273 -4.80 16.90 -2.71
CA ILE A 273 -6.13 17.49 -2.87
C ILE A 273 -6.69 17.93 -1.51
N TRP A 274 -6.68 17.05 -0.50
CA TRP A 274 -7.35 17.25 0.79
C TRP A 274 -6.44 17.20 2.01
N GLY A 275 -5.23 16.61 1.88
CA GLY A 275 -4.28 16.41 2.97
C GLY A 275 -3.29 17.54 3.16
N ASP A 276 -2.19 17.24 3.80
CA ASP A 276 -1.15 18.22 4.16
C ASP A 276 -0.42 18.79 2.93
N LYS A 277 -0.44 18.06 1.82
CA LYS A 277 0.16 18.49 0.53
C LYS A 277 -0.82 19.21 -0.40
N LYS A 278 -1.98 19.67 0.07
CA LYS A 278 -3.02 20.28 -0.77
C LYS A 278 -2.61 21.57 -1.51
N ASN A 279 -1.51 22.17 -1.13
CA ASN A 279 -0.90 23.34 -1.79
C ASN A 279 0.43 22.98 -2.48
N VAL A 280 0.80 21.71 -2.52
CA VAL A 280 2.02 21.20 -3.17
C VAL A 280 1.61 20.59 -4.50
N PRO A 281 2.20 21.02 -5.63
CA PRO A 281 1.92 20.43 -6.93
C PRO A 281 2.22 18.92 -6.96
N TYR A 282 1.32 18.15 -7.56
CA TYR A 282 1.53 16.72 -7.76
C TYR A 282 2.49 16.46 -8.91
N ASN A 283 3.34 15.46 -8.78
CA ASN A 283 4.24 15.03 -9.83
C ASN A 283 4.18 13.50 -9.97
N THR A 284 3.76 13.01 -11.15
CA THR A 284 3.64 11.57 -11.43
C THR A 284 4.98 10.85 -11.61
N GLY A 285 6.09 11.57 -11.57
CA GLY A 285 7.42 11.01 -11.85
C GLY A 285 7.66 10.60 -13.32
N THR A 286 6.68 10.81 -14.22
CA THR A 286 6.73 10.34 -15.62
C THR A 286 6.88 11.47 -16.65
N GLY A 287 7.13 12.71 -16.23
CA GLY A 287 7.18 13.87 -17.13
C GLY A 287 8.59 14.45 -17.30
N GLY A 288 9.20 14.24 -18.48
CA GLY A 288 10.27 15.12 -18.92
C GLY A 288 9.69 16.46 -19.40
N GLY A 289 10.07 17.56 -18.76
CA GLY A 289 9.76 18.93 -19.19
C GLY A 289 10.41 19.91 -18.23
N ASP A 290 11.26 20.77 -18.77
CA ASP A 290 12.03 21.80 -18.08
C ASP A 290 11.17 22.65 -17.16
N ASP A 291 11.44 22.58 -15.85
CA ASP A 291 10.95 23.51 -14.86
C ASP A 291 12.14 24.23 -14.21
N PRO A 292 12.09 25.58 -14.05
CA PRO A 292 13.18 26.31 -13.43
C PRO A 292 13.38 25.88 -12.00
N GLU A 293 14.61 25.68 -11.61
CA GLU A 293 15.14 25.22 -10.34
C GLU A 293 14.31 25.69 -9.12
N ASP A 294 13.49 24.75 -8.56
CA ASP A 294 13.01 24.85 -7.20
C ASP A 294 14.10 24.26 -6.27
N PRO A 295 14.40 24.87 -5.13
CA PRO A 295 15.47 24.39 -4.26
C PRO A 295 15.15 22.99 -3.78
N LYS A 296 16.00 22.04 -4.12
CA LYS A 296 15.96 20.62 -3.76
C LYS A 296 15.60 20.44 -2.29
N ASP A 297 14.43 19.78 -2.05
CA ASP A 297 14.18 19.16 -0.75
C ASP A 297 15.18 18.00 -0.58
N PRO A 298 16.02 18.00 0.44
CA PRO A 298 17.14 17.07 0.54
C PRO A 298 16.77 15.66 1.02
N THR A 299 15.50 15.23 1.05
CA THR A 299 15.17 13.96 1.68
C THR A 299 14.03 13.17 1.01
N ASP A 300 14.38 12.27 0.09
CA ASP A 300 13.60 11.05 -0.16
C ASP A 300 13.78 10.13 1.06
N GLN A 301 12.94 10.30 2.07
CA GLN A 301 12.97 9.48 3.29
C GLN A 301 11.72 8.61 3.36
N ASP A 302 11.91 7.29 3.38
CA ASP A 302 10.86 6.37 3.80
C ASP A 302 10.76 6.40 5.34
N VAL A 303 9.58 6.61 5.86
CA VAL A 303 9.34 6.62 7.30
C VAL A 303 8.36 5.52 7.67
N PHE A 304 8.80 4.59 8.51
CA PHE A 304 7.98 3.54 9.10
C PHE A 304 7.68 3.89 10.55
N ASN A 305 6.40 3.87 10.93
CA ASN A 305 5.98 4.08 12.30
C ASN A 305 5.29 2.82 12.81
N TRP A 306 5.79 2.27 13.93
CA TRP A 306 5.27 1.06 14.56
C TRP A 306 4.96 1.29 16.02
N LEU A 307 4.17 0.42 16.63
CA LEU A 307 3.82 0.44 18.04
C LEU A 307 3.22 1.79 18.48
N GLY A 308 2.33 2.35 17.65
CA GLY A 308 1.71 3.65 17.90
C GLY A 308 0.97 3.69 19.24
N GLU A 309 1.20 4.71 20.06
CA GLU A 309 0.55 4.82 21.39
C GLU A 309 -0.96 4.97 21.36
N ASN A 310 -1.55 5.27 20.20
CA ASN A 310 -3.00 5.39 20.01
C ASN A 310 -3.58 4.21 19.21
N ASP A 311 -2.77 3.19 18.89
CA ASP A 311 -3.15 2.06 18.03
C ASP A 311 -3.43 0.81 18.86
N PRO A 312 -4.68 0.36 19.00
CA PRO A 312 -5.01 -0.88 19.71
C PRO A 312 -4.41 -2.13 19.05
N ASN A 313 -4.06 -2.07 17.77
CA ASN A 313 -3.48 -3.15 16.98
C ASN A 313 -1.98 -2.93 16.67
N GLY A 314 -1.30 -2.07 17.41
CA GLY A 314 0.07 -1.63 17.13
C GLY A 314 1.13 -2.74 17.03
N VAL A 315 0.78 -3.99 17.38
CA VAL A 315 1.62 -5.19 17.19
C VAL A 315 1.19 -6.04 15.98
N ALA A 316 0.30 -5.56 15.13
CA ALA A 316 -0.05 -6.26 13.90
C ALA A 316 1.21 -6.46 13.04
N GLY A 317 1.46 -7.70 12.59
CA GLY A 317 2.67 -8.08 11.85
C GLY A 317 3.94 -8.22 12.69
N TRP A 318 3.84 -8.17 14.03
CA TRP A 318 4.94 -8.48 14.94
C TRP A 318 4.91 -9.95 15.33
N ASP A 319 6.12 -10.55 15.43
CA ASP A 319 6.32 -11.92 15.92
C ASP A 319 7.06 -11.89 17.25
N PHE A 320 6.73 -12.83 18.13
CA PHE A 320 7.34 -12.96 19.45
C PHE A 320 8.07 -14.30 19.58
N ASP A 321 9.41 -14.26 19.59
CA ASP A 321 10.25 -15.44 19.73
C ASP A 321 10.72 -15.61 21.16
N ILE A 322 10.37 -16.73 21.78
CA ILE A 322 10.83 -17.09 23.11
C ILE A 322 12.08 -17.97 22.99
N VAL A 323 13.24 -17.41 23.38
CA VAL A 323 14.51 -18.15 23.42
C VAL A 323 14.57 -19.03 24.66
N SER A 324 14.22 -18.48 25.81
CA SER A 324 14.10 -19.22 27.07
C SER A 324 13.08 -18.56 27.98
N MET A 325 12.30 -19.39 28.67
CA MET A 325 11.28 -18.95 29.61
C MET A 325 11.08 -19.96 30.72
N ASP A 326 11.07 -19.49 31.98
CA ASP A 326 10.72 -20.36 33.12
C ASP A 326 9.26 -20.87 32.95
N PRO A 327 8.99 -22.15 33.20
CA PRO A 327 7.64 -22.73 33.05
C PRO A 327 6.55 -22.06 33.92
N ALA A 328 6.92 -21.30 34.92
CA ALA A 328 5.99 -20.56 35.76
C ALA A 328 5.51 -19.24 35.10
N LEU A 329 6.18 -18.77 34.04
CA LEU A 329 5.76 -17.63 33.24
C LEU A 329 4.74 -18.06 32.20
N THR A 330 3.83 -17.18 31.85
CA THR A 330 2.86 -17.40 30.76
C THR A 330 3.11 -16.49 29.56
N TYR A 331 3.94 -15.45 29.75
CA TYR A 331 4.32 -14.49 28.70
C TYR A 331 5.63 -13.79 29.10
N ILE A 332 6.30 -13.18 28.11
CA ILE A 332 7.39 -12.22 28.30
C ILE A 332 6.96 -10.88 27.69
N TRP A 333 6.47 -10.89 26.45
CA TRP A 333 5.97 -9.72 25.75
C TRP A 333 4.45 -9.65 25.77
N GLN A 334 3.88 -8.46 25.98
CA GLN A 334 2.44 -8.19 25.91
C GLN A 334 2.18 -6.80 25.34
N TRP A 335 1.19 -6.67 24.45
CA TRP A 335 0.63 -5.39 24.08
C TRP A 335 -0.38 -4.97 25.16
N LYS A 336 -0.17 -3.82 25.76
CA LYS A 336 -0.97 -3.30 26.87
C LYS A 336 -1.37 -1.86 26.62
N ASP A 337 -2.38 -1.41 27.36
CA ASP A 337 -2.76 -0.01 27.46
C ASP A 337 -2.79 0.48 28.91
N TYR A 338 -2.60 1.78 29.06
CA TYR A 338 -2.86 2.53 30.28
C TYR A 338 -3.34 3.93 29.94
N ASN A 339 -4.56 4.29 30.40
CA ASN A 339 -5.22 5.57 30.06
C ASN A 339 -5.32 5.80 28.53
N ASP A 340 -5.82 4.77 27.81
CA ASP A 340 -5.98 4.78 26.35
C ASP A 340 -4.68 5.00 25.56
N LYS A 341 -3.52 4.71 26.18
CA LYS A 341 -2.22 4.74 25.53
C LYS A 341 -1.60 3.35 25.53
N TYR A 342 -1.29 2.87 24.32
CA TYR A 342 -0.77 1.53 24.08
C TYR A 342 0.76 1.48 24.13
N TYR A 343 1.30 0.33 24.54
CA TYR A 343 2.74 0.07 24.56
C TYR A 343 3.03 -1.44 24.59
N LEU A 344 4.18 -1.82 24.06
CA LEU A 344 4.72 -3.16 24.16
C LEU A 344 5.44 -3.31 25.51
N ASN A 345 4.97 -4.21 26.35
CA ASN A 345 5.50 -4.46 27.69
C ASN A 345 6.32 -5.75 27.72
N GLY A 346 7.61 -5.65 27.99
CA GLY A 346 8.51 -6.76 28.28
C GLY A 346 8.72 -6.94 29.79
N SER A 347 8.38 -8.11 30.32
CA SER A 347 8.57 -8.40 31.74
C SER A 347 8.59 -9.91 31.99
N ALA A 348 9.49 -10.34 32.87
CA ALA A 348 9.54 -11.71 33.39
C ALA A 348 9.28 -11.71 34.93
N TYR A 349 8.37 -10.87 35.37
CA TYR A 349 7.95 -10.79 36.77
C TYR A 349 6.51 -11.23 36.92
N MET A 350 6.28 -12.29 37.69
CA MET A 350 4.95 -12.87 37.91
C MET A 350 4.83 -13.42 39.35
N ASN A 351 3.67 -13.27 39.95
CA ASN A 351 3.38 -13.76 41.31
C ASN A 351 4.40 -13.29 42.37
N ASN A 352 4.81 -12.03 42.32
CA ASN A 352 5.79 -11.39 43.19
C ASN A 352 7.18 -12.07 43.14
N LYS A 353 7.56 -12.63 42.00
CA LYS A 353 8.86 -13.26 41.78
C LYS A 353 9.41 -12.89 40.41
N ALA A 354 10.74 -12.62 40.35
CA ALA A 354 11.50 -12.45 39.13
C ALA A 354 11.96 -13.82 38.59
N TYR A 355 11.92 -13.96 37.28
CA TYR A 355 12.35 -15.16 36.58
C TYR A 355 13.42 -14.83 35.54
N ALA A 356 14.28 -15.78 35.25
CA ALA A 356 15.16 -15.68 34.09
C ALA A 356 14.38 -15.96 32.81
N ALA A 357 14.52 -15.09 31.82
CA ALA A 357 13.86 -15.22 30.53
C ALA A 357 14.65 -14.48 29.45
N GLU A 358 14.51 -14.94 28.21
CA GLU A 358 15.03 -14.26 27.02
C GLU A 358 14.03 -14.41 25.88
N ALA A 359 13.66 -13.30 25.26
CA ALA A 359 12.73 -13.29 24.14
C ALA A 359 12.98 -12.08 23.23
N TYR A 360 12.61 -12.23 21.98
CA TYR A 360 12.59 -11.15 20.99
C TYR A 360 11.16 -10.78 20.62
N ALA A 361 10.94 -9.50 20.34
CA ALA A 361 9.78 -8.99 19.65
C ALA A 361 10.26 -8.45 18.30
N TRP A 362 9.86 -9.09 17.20
CA TRP A 362 10.30 -8.75 15.85
C TRP A 362 9.24 -7.97 15.10
N GLY A 363 9.60 -6.80 14.60
CA GLY A 363 8.77 -6.00 13.70
C GLY A 363 8.66 -6.60 12.30
N PRO A 364 7.86 -5.99 11.41
CA PRO A 364 7.74 -6.40 10.00
C PRO A 364 9.09 -6.38 9.26
N GLU A 365 9.16 -7.13 8.14
CA GLU A 365 10.33 -7.12 7.25
C GLU A 365 10.48 -5.76 6.57
N VAL A 366 11.72 -5.29 6.44
CA VAL A 366 12.09 -4.04 5.78
C VAL A 366 13.12 -4.32 4.69
N ASP A 367 12.87 -3.81 3.49
CA ASP A 367 13.81 -3.87 2.38
C ASP A 367 14.78 -2.69 2.46
N MET A 368 16.07 -3.00 2.65
CA MET A 368 17.16 -2.03 2.76
C MET A 368 17.90 -1.82 1.44
N THR A 369 17.38 -2.32 0.32
CA THR A 369 17.99 -2.11 -1.01
C THR A 369 18.07 -0.62 -1.32
N ASP A 370 19.24 -0.16 -1.78
CA ASP A 370 19.51 1.25 -2.12
C ASP A 370 19.36 2.26 -0.97
N VAL A 371 19.34 1.82 0.27
CA VAL A 371 19.35 2.71 1.43
C VAL A 371 20.76 3.27 1.65
N GLU A 372 20.89 4.60 1.72
CA GLU A 372 22.14 5.30 2.01
C GLU A 372 22.32 5.54 3.51
N ALA A 373 21.22 5.89 4.19
CA ALA A 373 21.20 6.09 5.63
C ALA A 373 19.91 5.52 6.22
N ALA A 374 20.02 4.93 7.41
CA ALA A 374 18.90 4.39 8.16
C ALA A 374 19.03 4.73 9.64
N THR A 375 17.97 5.31 10.21
CA THR A 375 17.94 5.70 11.63
C THR A 375 16.70 5.13 12.28
N PHE A 376 16.90 4.45 13.41
CA PHE A 376 15.82 3.86 14.21
C PHE A 376 15.76 4.52 15.59
N SER A 377 14.57 4.90 16.05
CA SER A 377 14.31 5.41 17.38
C SER A 377 12.94 5.00 17.90
N PHE A 378 12.71 5.11 19.20
CA PHE A 378 11.45 4.76 19.84
C PHE A 378 11.32 5.50 21.19
N ASP A 379 10.10 5.54 21.72
CA ASP A 379 9.86 5.99 23.07
C ASP A 379 9.80 4.79 24.00
N HIS A 380 10.44 4.91 25.17
CA HIS A 380 10.41 3.85 26.16
C HIS A 380 10.34 4.37 27.61
N ALA A 381 9.75 3.53 28.46
CA ALA A 381 9.75 3.66 29.89
C ALA A 381 10.30 2.39 30.53
N ALA A 382 10.92 2.53 31.69
CA ALA A 382 11.51 1.39 32.38
C ALA A 382 11.41 1.55 33.89
N LYS A 383 11.11 0.44 34.57
CA LYS A 383 11.04 0.40 36.03
C LYS A 383 11.73 -0.84 36.57
N PHE A 384 12.18 -0.77 37.83
CA PHE A 384 12.92 -1.84 38.47
C PHE A 384 14.22 -2.19 37.75
N GLN A 385 14.92 -1.18 37.23
CA GLN A 385 16.09 -1.28 36.36
C GLN A 385 17.31 -1.84 37.10
N THR A 386 17.35 -3.15 37.32
CA THR A 386 18.52 -3.80 37.95
C THR A 386 19.58 -4.18 36.90
N THR A 387 19.14 -4.80 35.81
CA THR A 387 20.01 -5.29 34.73
C THR A 387 19.51 -4.91 33.34
N LEU A 388 18.42 -4.16 33.26
CA LEU A 388 17.70 -3.87 32.02
C LEU A 388 18.61 -3.24 30.95
N ARG A 389 19.42 -2.26 31.33
CA ARG A 389 20.33 -1.55 30.41
C ARG A 389 21.39 -2.45 29.80
N ASP A 390 21.85 -3.43 30.57
CA ASP A 390 22.91 -4.35 30.13
C ASP A 390 22.35 -5.47 29.25
N LEU A 391 21.15 -5.95 29.55
CA LEU A 391 20.56 -7.15 28.96
C LEU A 391 19.56 -6.89 27.85
N CYS A 392 18.80 -5.77 27.91
CA CYS A 392 17.80 -5.42 26.89
C CYS A 392 18.42 -4.52 25.82
N LYS A 393 18.18 -4.86 24.56
CA LYS A 393 18.81 -4.23 23.39
C LYS A 393 17.80 -4.06 22.26
N VAL A 394 18.10 -3.17 21.34
CA VAL A 394 17.54 -3.25 20.00
C VAL A 394 18.27 -4.39 19.27
N ALA A 395 17.53 -5.19 18.52
CA ALA A 395 18.06 -6.29 17.73
C ALA A 395 17.68 -6.14 16.26
N VAL A 396 18.58 -6.52 15.38
CA VAL A 396 18.34 -6.59 13.94
C VAL A 396 18.62 -7.99 13.46
N MET A 397 17.66 -8.59 12.78
CA MET A 397 17.79 -9.87 12.08
C MET A 397 18.09 -9.60 10.61
N ASP A 398 19.23 -10.03 10.12
CA ASP A 398 19.58 -9.96 8.69
C ASP A 398 19.03 -11.19 7.97
N MET A 399 18.00 -10.97 7.15
CA MET A 399 17.30 -12.04 6.43
C MET A 399 18.13 -12.67 5.30
N ASN A 400 19.27 -12.06 4.92
CA ASN A 400 20.20 -12.60 3.92
C ASN A 400 21.29 -13.50 4.54
N VAL A 401 21.37 -13.54 5.88
CA VAL A 401 22.31 -14.40 6.62
C VAL A 401 21.56 -15.63 7.13
N ASN A 402 22.16 -16.83 7.03
CA ASN A 402 21.50 -18.04 7.52
C ASN A 402 21.27 -17.97 9.03
N ALA A 403 20.16 -18.52 9.50
CA ALA A 403 19.73 -18.45 10.91
C ALA A 403 20.75 -19.02 11.92
N ASN A 404 21.64 -19.93 11.49
CA ASN A 404 22.67 -20.54 12.33
C ASN A 404 24.03 -19.84 12.24
N ASP A 405 24.16 -18.82 11.41
CA ASP A 405 25.43 -18.15 11.18
C ASP A 405 25.61 -16.93 12.11
N ALA A 406 26.84 -16.68 12.53
CA ALA A 406 27.18 -15.48 13.26
C ALA A 406 26.87 -14.24 12.39
N GLY A 407 26.13 -13.31 12.95
CA GLY A 407 25.68 -12.10 12.23
C GLY A 407 24.24 -12.14 11.74
N HIS A 408 23.54 -13.31 11.81
CA HIS A 408 22.12 -13.36 11.54
C HIS A 408 21.30 -12.43 12.46
N ILE A 409 21.63 -12.38 13.75
CA ILE A 409 21.08 -11.42 14.70
C ILE A 409 22.21 -10.58 15.28
N LYS A 410 22.11 -9.26 15.16
CA LYS A 410 23.00 -8.28 15.76
C LYS A 410 22.24 -7.41 16.74
N THR A 411 22.84 -7.09 17.88
CA THR A 411 22.23 -6.21 18.87
C THR A 411 22.92 -4.86 18.93
N PHE A 412 22.15 -3.83 19.25
CA PHE A 412 22.57 -2.43 19.32
C PHE A 412 22.30 -1.88 20.70
N GLU A 413 23.24 -1.05 21.20
CA GLU A 413 23.07 -0.29 22.43
C GLU A 413 21.99 0.77 22.23
N ILE A 414 21.22 1.05 23.30
CA ILE A 414 20.21 2.09 23.31
C ILE A 414 20.86 3.37 23.82
N PRO A 415 20.97 4.43 23.00
CA PRO A 415 21.73 5.63 23.33
C PRO A 415 21.25 6.37 24.59
N SER A 416 19.94 6.40 24.81
CA SER A 416 19.32 7.12 25.92
C SER A 416 18.31 6.26 26.64
N TRP A 417 18.39 6.20 27.96
CA TRP A 417 17.49 5.44 28.82
C TRP A 417 16.61 6.35 29.67
N PRO A 418 15.34 5.98 29.96
CA PRO A 418 14.46 6.71 30.86
C PRO A 418 15.07 6.87 32.25
N VAL A 419 14.62 7.90 32.96
CA VAL A 419 14.99 8.07 34.37
C VAL A 419 14.45 6.89 35.17
N ALA A 420 15.29 6.26 35.99
CA ALA A 420 14.94 5.11 36.78
C ALA A 420 13.68 5.35 37.65
N ASP A 421 12.88 4.28 37.80
CA ASP A 421 11.72 4.19 38.69
C ASP A 421 10.54 5.13 38.39
N LYS A 422 10.47 5.68 37.18
CA LYS A 422 9.31 6.44 36.70
C LYS A 422 8.75 5.78 35.43
N TRP A 423 7.43 5.62 35.36
CA TRP A 423 6.73 5.26 34.15
C TRP A 423 6.60 6.45 33.19
N ALA A 424 7.70 7.15 32.97
CA ALA A 424 7.76 8.28 32.07
C ALA A 424 8.50 7.84 30.79
N PHE A 425 7.81 7.92 29.68
CA PHE A 425 8.40 7.63 28.38
C PHE A 425 9.39 8.74 28.01
N SER A 426 10.54 8.35 27.50
CA SER A 426 11.54 9.24 26.88
C SER A 426 12.04 8.60 25.60
N ASN A 427 12.54 9.42 24.68
CA ASN A 427 13.08 8.92 23.41
C ASN A 427 14.40 8.17 23.63
N SER A 428 14.59 7.08 22.89
CA SER A 428 15.77 6.20 22.93
C SER A 428 17.05 6.88 22.43
N GLY A 429 16.93 7.99 21.71
CA GLY A 429 17.98 8.47 20.82
C GLY A 429 18.06 7.65 19.54
N ASP A 430 18.81 8.15 18.59
CA ASP A 430 18.93 7.57 17.25
C ASP A 430 19.93 6.42 17.22
N ILE A 431 19.53 5.30 16.60
CA ILE A 431 20.34 4.10 16.37
C ILE A 431 20.60 4.01 14.87
N ASP A 432 21.86 4.06 14.47
CA ASP A 432 22.27 3.98 13.07
C ASP A 432 22.23 2.53 12.57
N LEU A 433 21.46 2.29 11.53
CA LEU A 433 21.31 1.01 10.84
C LEU A 433 21.76 1.07 9.36
N SER A 434 22.48 2.10 8.98
CA SER A 434 22.90 2.36 7.59
C SER A 434 23.77 1.24 7.00
N GLU A 435 24.45 0.45 7.85
CA GLU A 435 25.25 -0.70 7.42
C GLU A 435 24.46 -1.73 6.60
N TYR A 436 23.18 -1.92 6.90
CA TYR A 436 22.30 -2.84 6.16
C TYR A 436 21.92 -2.31 4.78
N GLY A 437 21.81 -1.00 4.62
CA GLY A 437 21.61 -0.37 3.32
C GLY A 437 22.80 -0.55 2.37
N MET A 438 24.02 -0.51 2.90
CA MET A 438 25.24 -0.75 2.09
C MET A 438 25.31 -2.17 1.55
N THR A 439 24.75 -3.13 2.27
CA THR A 439 24.71 -4.56 1.87
C THR A 439 23.47 -4.91 1.04
N GLY A 440 22.45 -4.04 1.02
CA GLY A 440 21.17 -4.32 0.37
C GLY A 440 20.39 -5.45 1.04
N SER A 441 20.57 -5.64 2.34
CA SER A 441 19.94 -6.71 3.10
C SER A 441 18.47 -6.41 3.36
N LYS A 442 17.63 -7.45 3.38
CA LYS A 442 16.31 -7.40 4.01
C LYS A 442 16.48 -7.68 5.49
N ILE A 443 15.87 -6.86 6.34
CA ILE A 443 16.02 -6.96 7.78
C ILE A 443 14.68 -6.99 8.51
N ARG A 444 14.71 -7.49 9.74
CA ARG A 444 13.66 -7.22 10.74
C ARG A 444 14.30 -6.52 11.93
N ILE A 445 13.67 -5.44 12.40
CA ILE A 445 14.11 -4.71 13.58
C ILE A 445 13.20 -5.13 14.73
N GLY A 446 13.80 -5.33 15.90
CA GLY A 446 13.05 -5.78 17.06
C GLY A 446 13.70 -5.38 18.38
N PHE A 447 13.10 -5.88 19.45
CA PHE A 447 13.53 -5.65 20.82
C PHE A 447 13.89 -6.99 21.46
N LYS A 448 15.11 -7.06 21.99
CA LYS A 448 15.56 -8.17 22.83
C LYS A 448 15.26 -7.83 24.30
N TYR A 449 14.41 -8.63 24.93
CA TYR A 449 14.23 -8.61 26.38
C TYR A 449 15.00 -9.78 26.99
N GLN A 450 15.79 -9.49 28.00
CA GLN A 450 16.47 -10.52 28.79
C GLN A 450 16.44 -10.13 30.26
N SER A 451 16.21 -11.10 31.14
CA SER A 451 16.16 -10.92 32.58
C SER A 451 16.84 -12.08 33.33
N ASN A 452 17.10 -11.86 34.58
CA ASN A 452 17.58 -12.87 35.52
C ASN A 452 16.69 -12.91 36.78
N THR A 453 17.03 -13.77 37.74
CA THR A 453 16.25 -13.93 38.96
C THR A 453 16.48 -12.84 40.02
N SER A 454 17.35 -11.86 39.75
CA SER A 454 17.78 -10.85 40.73
C SER A 454 16.97 -9.55 40.63
N GLY A 455 16.18 -9.34 39.58
CA GLY A 455 15.45 -8.11 39.33
C GLY A 455 14.08 -8.34 38.71
N ALA A 456 13.17 -7.40 38.94
CA ALA A 456 11.82 -7.37 38.35
C ALA A 456 11.79 -6.37 37.18
N ASP A 457 12.83 -6.40 36.35
CA ASP A 457 13.03 -5.45 35.26
C ASP A 457 11.83 -5.44 34.33
N THR A 458 11.21 -4.28 34.14
CA THR A 458 10.06 -4.09 33.24
C THR A 458 10.37 -2.99 32.25
N TRP A 459 10.18 -3.27 30.99
CA TRP A 459 10.46 -2.40 29.85
C TRP A 459 9.21 -2.18 29.01
N GLU A 460 8.86 -0.93 28.80
CA GLU A 460 7.73 -0.52 27.98
C GLU A 460 8.25 0.24 26.75
N VAL A 461 7.77 -0.12 25.56
CA VAL A 461 8.19 0.46 24.27
C VAL A 461 6.97 0.87 23.47
N ARG A 462 7.03 2.03 22.83
CA ARG A 462 6.01 2.54 21.91
C ARG A 462 6.62 3.50 20.89
N ASN A 463 5.84 3.93 19.91
CA ASN A 463 6.19 4.95 18.91
C ASN A 463 7.54 4.66 18.25
N ALA A 464 7.78 3.40 17.86
CA ALA A 464 8.99 3.02 17.14
C ALA A 464 8.97 3.61 15.73
N LYS A 465 10.07 4.28 15.36
CA LYS A 465 10.21 4.98 14.08
C LYS A 465 11.50 4.56 13.39
N LEU A 466 11.38 4.10 12.14
CA LEU A 466 12.49 3.89 11.24
C LEU A 466 12.43 4.93 10.12
N THR A 467 13.53 5.65 9.92
CA THR A 467 13.68 6.60 8.81
C THR A 467 14.79 6.09 7.89
N LEU A 468 14.48 5.89 6.62
CA LEU A 468 15.42 5.48 5.59
C LEU A 468 15.65 6.63 4.62
N THR A 469 16.89 6.97 4.35
CA THR A 469 17.27 7.81 3.20
C THR A 469 17.75 6.87 2.12
N ARG A 470 17.05 6.84 0.98
CA ARG A 470 17.48 6.01 -0.15
C ARG A 470 18.49 6.78 -1.00
N LYS A 471 19.45 6.04 -1.58
CA LYS A 471 20.30 6.59 -2.63
C LYS A 471 19.37 7.12 -3.70
N GLN A 472 19.48 8.41 -4.03
CA GLN A 472 18.88 8.86 -5.29
C GLN A 472 19.35 7.87 -6.34
N GLY A 473 18.40 7.12 -6.91
CA GLY A 473 18.71 6.32 -8.08
C GLY A 473 19.49 7.26 -8.97
N SER A 474 20.67 6.86 -9.43
CA SER A 474 21.38 7.59 -10.45
C SER A 474 20.46 7.55 -11.67
N GLY A 475 19.39 8.34 -11.61
CA GLY A 475 18.63 8.70 -12.77
C GLY A 475 19.69 9.10 -13.75
N ILE A 476 19.71 8.50 -14.92
CA ILE A 476 20.62 8.83 -16.00
C ILE A 476 20.62 10.36 -16.04
N GLY A 477 21.67 10.96 -15.46
CA GLY A 477 21.76 12.42 -15.36
C GLY A 477 21.54 12.95 -16.75
N ASN A 478 20.76 14.01 -16.90
CA ASN A 478 20.49 14.67 -18.16
C ASN A 478 21.73 14.59 -19.06
N ILE A 479 21.69 13.67 -20.02
CA ILE A 479 22.72 13.62 -21.05
C ILE A 479 22.50 14.92 -21.83
N PRO A 480 23.42 15.87 -21.82
CA PRO A 480 23.26 17.10 -22.62
C PRO A 480 22.93 16.67 -24.03
N ALA A 481 21.90 17.25 -24.63
CA ALA A 481 21.58 17.02 -26.02
C ALA A 481 22.83 17.40 -26.85
N ALA A 482 23.56 16.39 -27.29
CA ALA A 482 24.63 16.60 -28.23
C ALA A 482 23.98 16.87 -29.58
N ASP A 483 24.10 18.10 -30.07
CA ASP A 483 23.85 18.44 -31.47
C ASP A 483 24.84 17.64 -32.34
N SER A 484 24.50 16.43 -32.70
CA SER A 484 25.23 15.69 -33.72
C SER A 484 24.24 14.84 -34.53
N ASP A 485 24.37 14.96 -35.85
CA ASP A 485 23.54 14.22 -36.82
C ASP A 485 23.78 12.69 -36.86
N ASN A 486 24.63 12.15 -35.95
CA ASN A 486 24.95 10.73 -35.86
C ASN A 486 24.32 10.12 -34.61
N ASP A 487 23.22 9.41 -34.78
CA ASP A 487 22.58 8.58 -33.74
C ASP A 487 22.95 7.11 -33.93
N ASP A 488 23.91 6.61 -33.14
CA ASP A 488 24.38 5.22 -33.17
C ASP A 488 23.42 4.25 -32.45
N SER A 489 22.27 4.70 -31.93
CA SER A 489 21.34 3.87 -31.15
C SER A 489 20.74 2.71 -31.96
N VAL A 490 20.67 2.85 -33.29
CA VAL A 490 20.21 1.80 -34.23
C VAL A 490 21.18 0.61 -34.34
N LEU A 491 22.41 0.74 -33.82
CA LEU A 491 23.42 -0.33 -33.85
C LEU A 491 23.43 -1.21 -32.60
N VAL A 492 22.40 -1.13 -31.75
CA VAL A 492 22.28 -1.97 -30.55
C VAL A 492 21.47 -3.22 -30.89
N GLU A 493 22.09 -4.39 -30.76
CA GLU A 493 21.51 -5.70 -31.06
C GLU A 493 21.67 -6.66 -29.87
N VAL A 494 20.77 -7.65 -29.76
CA VAL A 494 20.85 -8.73 -28.77
C VAL A 494 21.07 -10.06 -29.45
N TRP A 495 22.13 -10.76 -29.09
CA TRP A 495 22.47 -12.08 -29.58
C TRP A 495 22.62 -13.07 -28.41
N GLY A 496 21.62 -13.93 -28.24
CA GLY A 496 21.56 -14.82 -27.09
C GLY A 496 21.62 -14.02 -25.78
N ASN A 497 22.59 -14.33 -24.94
CA ASN A 497 22.80 -13.65 -23.66
C ASN A 497 23.80 -12.47 -23.75
N ASN A 498 23.99 -11.90 -24.94
CA ASN A 498 24.91 -10.80 -25.13
C ASN A 498 24.22 -9.60 -25.79
N ILE A 499 24.62 -8.42 -25.42
CA ILE A 499 24.23 -7.15 -26.05
C ILE A 499 25.43 -6.63 -26.84
N LEU A 500 25.21 -6.46 -28.15
CA LEU A 500 26.16 -5.83 -29.06
C LEU A 500 25.77 -4.34 -29.16
N ALA A 501 26.69 -3.47 -28.83
CA ALA A 501 26.50 -2.04 -28.85
C ALA A 501 27.74 -1.33 -29.42
N PRO A 502 27.61 -0.12 -29.95
CA PRO A 502 28.74 0.66 -30.47
C PRO A 502 29.80 0.89 -29.39
N GLU A 503 31.06 1.07 -29.85
CA GLU A 503 32.18 1.36 -28.95
C GLU A 503 31.90 2.59 -28.10
N GLY A 504 32.14 2.50 -26.79
CA GLY A 504 31.85 3.53 -25.79
C GLY A 504 30.40 3.56 -25.29
N ALA A 505 29.56 2.64 -25.73
CA ALA A 505 28.24 2.48 -25.13
C ALA A 505 28.35 1.83 -23.73
N MET A 506 27.52 2.28 -22.82
CA MET A 506 27.36 1.74 -21.48
C MET A 506 26.05 0.94 -21.38
N ILE A 507 26.09 -0.20 -20.75
CA ILE A 507 24.97 -1.12 -20.58
C ILE A 507 24.65 -1.24 -19.10
N PHE A 508 23.40 -1.03 -18.73
CA PHE A 508 22.93 -1.08 -17.35
C PHE A 508 21.78 -2.08 -17.22
N ASP A 509 21.71 -2.80 -16.09
CA ASP A 509 20.49 -3.51 -15.69
C ASP A 509 19.42 -2.52 -15.16
N LEU A 510 18.22 -3.00 -14.86
CA LEU A 510 17.13 -2.14 -14.36
C LEU A 510 17.41 -1.52 -12.99
N ASN A 511 18.40 -2.04 -12.26
CA ASN A 511 18.87 -1.49 -10.98
C ASN A 511 19.98 -0.43 -11.17
N GLY A 512 20.26 -0.02 -12.41
CA GLY A 512 21.29 0.97 -12.73
C GLY A 512 22.72 0.43 -12.63
N ARG A 513 22.92 -0.87 -12.41
CA ARG A 513 24.25 -1.47 -12.32
C ARG A 513 24.82 -1.65 -13.74
N GLN A 514 26.02 -1.13 -13.98
CA GLN A 514 26.70 -1.27 -15.26
C GLN A 514 27.12 -2.73 -15.49
N CYS A 515 26.82 -3.24 -16.69
CA CYS A 515 27.10 -4.60 -17.13
C CYS A 515 28.11 -4.63 -18.28
N SER A 516 28.81 -5.76 -18.44
CA SER A 516 29.80 -5.93 -19.53
C SER A 516 29.17 -6.14 -20.91
N GLY A 517 27.87 -6.31 -20.99
CA GLY A 517 27.17 -6.67 -22.23
C GLY A 517 27.34 -8.14 -22.65
N LYS A 518 28.04 -8.97 -21.88
CA LYS A 518 28.27 -10.40 -22.18
C LYS A 518 27.80 -11.31 -21.06
N ASN A 519 27.28 -12.49 -21.43
CA ASN A 519 26.78 -13.50 -20.50
C ASN A 519 25.76 -12.95 -19.49
N LEU A 520 24.87 -12.10 -20.00
CA LEU A 520 23.86 -11.44 -19.21
C LEU A 520 22.76 -12.43 -18.79
N ALA A 521 22.20 -12.25 -17.61
CA ALA A 521 21.01 -12.96 -17.20
C ALA A 521 19.82 -12.56 -18.08
N ARG A 522 18.80 -13.41 -18.15
CA ARG A 522 17.55 -13.07 -18.81
C ARG A 522 16.94 -11.85 -18.15
N GLY A 523 16.63 -10.80 -18.90
CA GLY A 523 16.14 -9.56 -18.34
C GLY A 523 16.16 -8.40 -19.31
N ILE A 524 15.79 -7.22 -18.79
CA ILE A 524 15.81 -5.96 -19.52
C ILE A 524 17.07 -5.19 -19.17
N TYR A 525 17.67 -4.57 -20.18
CA TYR A 525 18.90 -3.76 -20.06
C TYR A 525 18.73 -2.43 -20.78
N ILE A 526 19.40 -1.41 -20.28
CA ILE A 526 19.43 -0.06 -20.86
C ILE A 526 20.81 0.15 -21.43
N VAL A 527 20.88 0.49 -22.71
CA VAL A 527 22.12 0.83 -23.40
C VAL A 527 22.12 2.32 -23.72
N THR A 528 23.17 3.02 -23.33
CA THR A 528 23.33 4.44 -23.57
C THR A 528 24.74 4.81 -24.00
N LYS A 529 24.89 5.91 -24.71
CA LYS A 529 26.15 6.51 -25.13
C LYS A 529 25.93 8.01 -25.31
N PRO A 530 26.93 8.88 -25.10
CA PRO A 530 26.77 10.34 -25.29
C PRO A 530 26.23 10.75 -26.66
N THR A 531 26.44 9.92 -27.71
CA THR A 531 25.96 10.17 -29.08
C THR A 531 24.55 9.64 -29.34
N PHE A 532 23.93 8.92 -28.42
CA PHE A 532 22.58 8.44 -28.59
C PHE A 532 21.57 9.57 -28.32
N ARG A 533 20.59 9.72 -29.18
CA ARG A 533 19.46 10.66 -28.95
C ARG A 533 18.57 10.20 -27.79
N LYS A 534 18.48 8.89 -27.57
CA LYS A 534 17.75 8.26 -26.47
C LYS A 534 18.47 6.98 -26.06
N ALA A 535 18.39 6.63 -24.78
CA ALA A 535 18.84 5.32 -24.32
C ALA A 535 18.00 4.20 -24.98
N VAL A 536 18.63 3.11 -25.33
CA VAL A 536 18.00 1.97 -26.00
C VAL A 536 17.67 0.90 -24.97
N LYS A 537 16.40 0.51 -24.87
CA LYS A 537 15.94 -0.60 -24.03
C LYS A 537 16.00 -1.89 -24.83
N VAL A 538 16.72 -2.88 -24.34
CA VAL A 538 16.86 -4.21 -24.95
C VAL A 538 16.49 -5.32 -23.99
N MET A 539 16.03 -6.45 -24.53
CA MET A 539 15.67 -7.63 -23.75
C MET A 539 16.58 -8.81 -24.11
N VAL A 540 17.26 -9.35 -23.10
CA VAL A 540 17.95 -10.63 -23.18
C VAL A 540 16.95 -11.72 -22.77
N LYS A 541 16.69 -12.68 -23.69
CA LYS A 541 15.65 -13.71 -23.55
C LYS A 541 16.17 -15.00 -22.91
#